data_2eccfc65efa204e32ddd24224a8f0d68
#
_entry.id   2eccfc65efa204e32ddd24224a8f0d68
#
_cell.length_a   1.000
_cell.length_b   1.000
_cell.length_c   1.000
_cell.angle_alpha   90.00
_cell.angle_beta   90.00
_cell.angle_gamma   90.00
#
_symmetry.space_group_name_H-M   'P 1'
#
loop_
_entity.id
_entity.type
_entity.pdbx_description
1 polymer ?
#
loop_
_entity_poly.entity_id
_entity_poly.type
_entity_poly.pdbx_seq_one_letter_code
_entity_poly.pdbx_strand_id
1 'polypeptide(L)'
;MFGIDYKVIVSDINYGGHMGNERALIIFQQCRMDWLNSLGFDEINIGENKGIIQLESHVYYLKEVKLGENLKCFVKNIDFSKTTFETFYEVLNENDEIVLKGSTKHMAFDYERKRPSRLPKEFLEKLEILK
;
A
#
# COMPACT_ATOMS: atom_id res chain seq x y z
N MET A 1 14.38 -0.26 -4.19
CA MET A 1 12.90 -0.39 -4.21
C MET A 1 12.43 -1.01 -2.91
N PHE A 2 11.41 -0.41 -2.31
CA PHE A 2 10.88 -0.92 -1.04
C PHE A 2 9.99 -2.15 -1.27
N GLY A 3 10.17 -3.17 -0.43
CA GLY A 3 9.34 -4.37 -0.50
C GLY A 3 9.26 -5.08 0.85
N ILE A 4 8.24 -5.92 0.99
CA ILE A 4 8.03 -6.76 2.18
C ILE A 4 7.77 -8.20 1.75
N ASP A 5 8.04 -9.13 2.67
CA ASP A 5 7.63 -10.52 2.52
C ASP A 5 6.25 -10.71 3.14
N TYR A 6 5.44 -11.56 2.53
CA TYR A 6 4.11 -11.89 3.04
C TYR A 6 3.83 -13.37 2.84
N LYS A 7 3.57 -14.10 3.92
CA LYS A 7 3.18 -15.49 3.84
C LYS A 7 1.66 -15.61 3.88
N VAL A 8 1.09 -16.34 2.93
CA VAL A 8 -0.36 -16.57 2.87
C VAL A 8 -0.76 -17.52 3.97
N ILE A 9 -1.62 -17.06 4.88
CA ILE A 9 -2.09 -17.82 6.03
C ILE A 9 -3.57 -18.18 5.88
N VAL A 10 -4.08 -19.02 6.77
CA VAL A 10 -5.43 -19.58 6.68
C VAL A 10 -6.53 -18.50 6.59
N SER A 11 -6.37 -17.37 7.28
CA SER A 11 -7.36 -16.28 7.23
C SER A 11 -7.40 -15.57 5.87
N ASP A 12 -6.40 -15.79 5.00
CA ASP A 12 -6.38 -15.21 3.67
C ASP A 12 -7.19 -16.02 2.65
N ILE A 13 -7.59 -17.22 3.01
CA ILE A 13 -8.15 -18.21 2.07
C ILE A 13 -9.67 -18.30 2.22
N ASN A 14 -10.36 -18.37 1.07
CA ASN A 14 -11.80 -18.58 1.00
C ASN A 14 -12.12 -20.07 0.75
N TYR A 15 -13.42 -20.39 0.51
CA TYR A 15 -13.88 -21.77 0.29
C TYR A 15 -13.26 -22.48 -0.91
N GLY A 16 -12.84 -21.74 -1.92
CA GLY A 16 -12.21 -22.31 -3.11
C GLY A 16 -10.75 -22.68 -2.93
N GLY A 17 -10.19 -22.48 -1.73
CA GLY A 17 -8.78 -22.72 -1.48
C GLY A 17 -7.84 -21.67 -2.05
N HIS A 18 -8.39 -20.56 -2.53
CA HIS A 18 -7.65 -19.44 -3.10
C HIS A 18 -7.72 -18.23 -2.18
N MET A 19 -6.74 -17.35 -2.30
CA MET A 19 -6.75 -16.10 -1.55
C MET A 19 -8.01 -15.28 -1.91
N GLY A 20 -8.71 -14.80 -0.87
CA GLY A 20 -9.89 -13.96 -1.07
C GLY A 20 -9.55 -12.65 -1.76
N ASN A 21 -10.48 -12.14 -2.57
CA ASN A 21 -10.24 -10.92 -3.36
C ASN A 21 -9.92 -9.69 -2.49
N GLU A 22 -10.56 -9.59 -1.33
CA GLU A 22 -10.36 -8.49 -0.40
C GLU A 22 -8.98 -8.51 0.27
N ARG A 23 -8.32 -9.67 0.27
CA ARG A 23 -7.02 -9.83 0.95
C ARG A 23 -5.90 -9.08 0.24
N ALA A 24 -6.04 -8.84 -1.05
CA ALA A 24 -5.05 -8.06 -1.81
C ALA A 24 -4.86 -6.66 -1.20
N LEU A 25 -5.96 -6.02 -0.79
CA LEU A 25 -5.90 -4.70 -0.17
C LEU A 25 -5.20 -4.71 1.18
N ILE A 26 -5.29 -5.83 1.91
CA ILE A 26 -4.59 -5.99 3.20
C ILE A 26 -3.09 -6.12 2.96
N ILE A 27 -2.68 -6.86 1.94
CA ILE A 27 -1.26 -6.97 1.56
C ILE A 27 -0.71 -5.59 1.17
N PHE A 28 -1.46 -4.85 0.35
CA PHE A 28 -1.07 -3.49 -0.04
C PHE A 28 -0.98 -2.57 1.17
N GLN A 29 -1.91 -2.67 2.10
CA GLN A 29 -1.90 -1.86 3.32
C GLN A 29 -0.69 -2.17 4.18
N GLN A 30 -0.38 -3.44 4.38
CA GLN A 30 0.81 -3.83 5.15
C GLN A 30 2.07 -3.28 4.50
N CYS A 31 2.17 -3.40 3.19
CA CYS A 31 3.31 -2.87 2.43
C CYS A 31 3.41 -1.34 2.59
N ARG A 32 2.30 -0.63 2.47
CA ARG A 32 2.26 0.82 2.64
C ARG A 32 2.63 1.24 4.06
N MET A 33 2.11 0.54 5.07
CA MET A 33 2.43 0.86 6.46
C MET A 33 3.93 0.73 6.73
N ASP A 34 4.52 -0.36 6.26
CA ASP A 34 5.95 -0.60 6.42
C ASP A 34 6.78 0.41 5.63
N TRP A 35 6.31 0.76 4.43
CA TRP A 35 6.93 1.79 3.61
C TRP A 35 6.92 3.15 4.30
N LEU A 36 5.77 3.57 4.84
CA LEU A 36 5.67 4.82 5.57
C LEU A 36 6.59 4.82 6.80
N ASN A 37 6.62 3.71 7.54
CA ASN A 37 7.51 3.59 8.69
C ASN A 37 8.98 3.73 8.30
N SER A 38 9.36 3.21 7.15
CA SER A 38 10.74 3.32 6.66
C SER A 38 11.13 4.78 6.36
N LEU A 39 10.15 5.63 6.11
CA LEU A 39 10.36 7.05 5.86
C LEU A 39 10.21 7.92 7.14
N GLY A 40 9.90 7.29 8.27
CA GLY A 40 9.69 7.99 9.53
C GLY A 40 8.26 8.45 9.76
N PHE A 41 7.30 7.89 9.04
CA PHE A 41 5.88 8.24 9.13
C PHE A 41 5.02 7.02 9.45
N ASP A 42 3.73 7.26 9.69
CA ASP A 42 2.70 6.22 9.75
C ASP A 42 1.40 6.78 9.18
N GLU A 43 0.35 5.95 9.12
CA GLU A 43 -0.93 6.36 8.50
C GLU A 43 -1.68 7.41 9.32
N ILE A 44 -1.35 7.57 10.58
CA ILE A 44 -1.95 8.57 11.47
C ILE A 44 -1.20 9.89 11.38
N ASN A 45 0.09 9.83 11.09
CA ASN A 45 0.95 11.01 11.06
C ASN A 45 1.99 10.91 9.94
N ILE A 46 1.72 11.59 8.84
CA ILE A 46 2.65 11.76 7.72
C ILE A 46 3.39 13.10 7.80
N GLY A 47 3.42 13.70 8.97
CA GLY A 47 3.99 15.01 9.25
C GLY A 47 2.91 16.01 9.67
N GLU A 48 3.27 17.00 10.46
CA GLU A 48 2.38 18.08 10.92
C GLU A 48 1.08 17.57 11.55
N ASN A 49 1.08 16.38 12.13
CA ASN A 49 -0.09 15.72 12.71
C ASN A 49 -1.23 15.48 11.71
N LYS A 50 -0.89 15.37 10.43
CA LYS A 50 -1.88 14.99 9.39
C LYS A 50 -1.83 13.50 9.16
N GLY A 51 -2.98 12.88 9.08
CA GLY A 51 -3.11 11.47 8.71
C GLY A 51 -3.51 11.33 7.25
N ILE A 52 -3.94 10.13 6.87
CA ILE A 52 -4.38 9.85 5.51
C ILE A 52 -5.76 9.20 5.51
N ILE A 53 -6.49 9.41 4.43
CA ILE A 53 -7.70 8.65 4.13
C ILE A 53 -7.56 8.08 2.72
N GLN A 54 -8.12 6.90 2.51
CA GLN A 54 -8.07 6.25 1.21
C GLN A 54 -9.24 6.70 0.35
N LEU A 55 -8.93 7.13 -0.86
CA LEU A 55 -9.93 7.61 -1.83
C LEU A 55 -10.28 6.53 -2.85
N GLU A 56 -9.29 5.76 -3.29
CA GLU A 56 -9.44 4.78 -4.38
C GLU A 56 -8.54 3.60 -4.13
N SER A 57 -8.95 2.47 -4.66
CA SER A 57 -8.10 1.28 -4.74
C SER A 57 -8.38 0.57 -6.06
N HIS A 58 -7.31 0.06 -6.66
CA HIS A 58 -7.40 -0.72 -7.91
C HIS A 58 -6.58 -1.99 -7.72
N VAL A 59 -7.17 -3.12 -8.05
CA VAL A 59 -6.52 -4.43 -7.93
C VAL A 59 -6.70 -5.21 -9.22
N TYR A 60 -5.61 -5.77 -9.72
CA TYR A 60 -5.60 -6.68 -10.85
C TYR A 60 -5.14 -8.04 -10.36
N TYR A 61 -6.00 -9.05 -10.52
CA TYR A 61 -5.75 -10.43 -10.10
C TYR A 61 -5.21 -11.19 -11.30
N LEU A 62 -3.91 -11.44 -11.32
CA LEU A 62 -3.24 -12.02 -12.49
C LEU A 62 -3.05 -13.52 -12.40
N LYS A 63 -2.83 -14.05 -11.18
CA LYS A 63 -2.67 -15.48 -10.93
C LYS A 63 -3.26 -15.85 -9.59
N GLU A 64 -3.67 -17.11 -9.44
CA GLU A 64 -4.15 -17.63 -8.17
C GLU A 64 -3.05 -17.64 -7.12
N VAL A 65 -3.44 -17.38 -5.88
CA VAL A 65 -2.57 -17.46 -4.73
C VAL A 65 -3.17 -18.45 -3.74
N LYS A 66 -2.36 -19.39 -3.27
CA LYS A 66 -2.80 -20.48 -2.40
C LYS A 66 -2.16 -20.40 -1.02
N LEU A 67 -2.78 -21.11 -0.07
CA LEU A 67 -2.28 -21.23 1.30
C LEU A 67 -0.82 -21.64 1.32
N GLY A 68 -0.03 -20.95 2.15
CA GLY A 68 1.38 -21.30 2.37
C GLY A 68 2.35 -20.66 1.38
N GLU A 69 1.86 -20.05 0.31
CA GLU A 69 2.76 -19.36 -0.62
C GLU A 69 3.45 -18.18 0.06
N ASN A 70 4.71 -17.99 -0.27
CA ASN A 70 5.48 -16.82 0.18
C ASN A 70 5.51 -15.80 -0.93
N LEU A 71 4.97 -14.62 -0.64
CA LEU A 71 4.86 -13.53 -1.59
C LEU A 71 5.81 -12.41 -1.23
N LYS A 72 6.12 -11.58 -2.21
CA LYS A 72 6.82 -10.31 -2.00
C LYS A 72 5.98 -9.20 -2.59
N CYS A 73 5.71 -8.17 -1.80
CA CYS A 73 4.98 -7.00 -2.25
C CYS A 73 5.93 -5.83 -2.32
N PHE A 74 5.98 -5.17 -3.48
CA PHE A 74 6.86 -4.03 -3.71
C PHE A 74 6.07 -2.76 -3.96
N VAL A 75 6.60 -1.64 -3.48
CA VAL A 75 6.17 -0.31 -3.91
C VAL A 75 6.95 0.00 -5.17
N LYS A 76 6.28 -0.04 -6.32
CA LYS A 76 6.93 0.11 -7.63
C LYS A 76 7.04 1.54 -8.07
N ASN A 77 6.07 2.35 -7.73
CA ASN A 77 6.01 3.75 -8.16
C ASN A 77 5.11 4.54 -7.23
N ILE A 78 5.27 5.84 -7.23
CA ILE A 78 4.47 6.77 -6.45
C ILE A 78 4.18 7.99 -7.31
N ASP A 79 2.90 8.33 -7.43
CA ASP A 79 2.46 9.59 -8.01
C ASP A 79 1.94 10.47 -6.89
N PHE A 80 2.12 11.77 -7.00
CA PHE A 80 1.61 12.68 -5.97
C PHE A 80 1.30 14.05 -6.52
N SER A 81 0.40 14.73 -5.82
CA SER A 81 0.02 16.11 -6.05
C SER A 81 0.23 16.90 -4.76
N LYS A 82 -0.36 18.07 -4.64
CA LYS A 82 -0.28 18.87 -3.41
C LYS A 82 -1.09 18.29 -2.27
N THR A 83 -2.10 17.46 -2.57
CA THR A 83 -3.06 16.97 -1.57
C THR A 83 -3.17 15.46 -1.52
N THR A 84 -2.74 14.76 -2.57
CA THR A 84 -2.91 13.30 -2.69
C THR A 84 -1.62 12.61 -3.09
N PHE A 85 -1.52 11.33 -2.76
CA PHE A 85 -0.48 10.47 -3.31
C PHE A 85 -1.09 9.12 -3.66
N GLU A 86 -0.55 8.50 -4.70
CA GLU A 86 -0.96 7.18 -5.14
C GLU A 86 0.25 6.25 -5.13
N THR A 87 0.12 5.13 -4.45
CA THR A 87 1.17 4.12 -4.32
C THR A 87 0.83 2.95 -5.23
N PHE A 88 1.77 2.55 -6.07
CA PHE A 88 1.60 1.43 -7.01
C PHE A 88 2.36 0.22 -6.49
N TYR A 89 1.68 -0.93 -6.48
CA TYR A 89 2.21 -2.17 -5.91
C TYR A 89 2.30 -3.27 -6.95
N GLU A 90 3.30 -4.14 -6.77
CA GLU A 90 3.36 -5.44 -7.44
C GLU A 90 3.62 -6.52 -6.40
N VAL A 91 2.92 -7.64 -6.53
CA VAL A 91 3.09 -8.80 -5.65
C VAL A 91 3.56 -9.96 -6.51
N LEU A 92 4.70 -10.54 -6.12
CA LEU A 92 5.33 -11.66 -6.82
C LEU A 92 5.26 -12.92 -5.97
N ASN A 93 5.13 -14.08 -6.62
CA ASN A 93 5.25 -15.37 -5.95
C ASN A 93 6.71 -15.83 -5.92
N GLU A 94 6.95 -17.04 -5.44
CA GLU A 94 8.31 -17.61 -5.31
C GLU A 94 8.98 -17.86 -6.66
N ASN A 95 8.22 -17.91 -7.74
CA ASN A 95 8.73 -18.09 -9.10
C ASN A 95 8.94 -16.73 -9.82
N ASP A 96 8.91 -15.63 -9.08
CA ASP A 96 9.03 -14.28 -9.61
C ASP A 96 7.95 -13.89 -10.61
N GLU A 97 6.79 -14.56 -10.53
CA GLU A 97 5.63 -14.21 -11.33
C GLU A 97 4.79 -13.16 -10.63
N ILE A 98 4.31 -12.18 -11.37
CA ILE A 98 3.40 -11.16 -10.81
C ILE A 98 2.02 -11.79 -10.63
N VAL A 99 1.58 -11.94 -9.39
CA VAL A 99 0.29 -12.53 -9.06
C VAL A 99 -0.80 -11.49 -8.85
N LEU A 100 -0.40 -10.32 -8.32
CA LEU A 100 -1.28 -9.18 -8.09
C LEU A 100 -0.54 -7.91 -8.47
N LYS A 101 -1.27 -6.92 -8.93
CA LYS A 101 -0.78 -5.56 -9.01
C LYS A 101 -1.94 -4.60 -8.76
N GLY A 102 -1.61 -3.39 -8.40
CA GLY A 102 -2.66 -2.39 -8.15
C GLY A 102 -2.12 -1.11 -7.59
N SER A 103 -3.03 -0.29 -7.14
CA SER A 103 -2.68 0.99 -6.54
C SER A 103 -3.70 1.38 -5.47
N THR A 104 -3.27 2.24 -4.56
CA THR A 104 -4.15 2.89 -3.59
C THR A 104 -3.84 4.37 -3.58
N LYS A 105 -4.88 5.19 -3.61
CA LYS A 105 -4.76 6.64 -3.60
C LYS A 105 -5.26 7.17 -2.26
N HIS A 106 -4.46 8.04 -1.67
CA HIS A 106 -4.73 8.62 -0.37
C HIS A 106 -4.69 10.14 -0.43
N MET A 107 -5.43 10.76 0.47
CA MET A 107 -5.45 12.19 0.66
C MET A 107 -5.00 12.51 2.09
N ALA A 108 -4.22 13.56 2.26
CA ALA A 108 -3.88 14.06 3.58
C ALA A 108 -5.14 14.60 4.25
N PHE A 109 -5.29 14.32 5.53
CA PHE A 109 -6.48 14.69 6.27
C PHE A 109 -6.10 15.20 7.66
N ASP A 110 -6.71 16.34 8.01
CA ASP A 110 -6.58 16.93 9.35
C ASP A 110 -7.71 16.38 10.21
N TYR A 111 -7.41 15.40 11.06
CA TYR A 111 -8.39 14.75 11.90
C TYR A 111 -8.90 15.65 13.04
N GLU A 112 -8.13 16.67 13.44
CA GLU A 112 -8.59 17.63 14.44
C GLU A 112 -9.66 18.55 13.86
N ARG A 113 -9.42 19.07 12.66
CA ARG A 113 -10.34 19.97 11.96
C ARG A 113 -11.36 19.22 11.11
N LYS A 114 -11.18 17.90 10.96
CA LYS A 114 -12.06 17.02 10.20
C LYS A 114 -12.23 17.47 8.75
N ARG A 115 -11.12 17.78 8.10
CA ARG A 115 -11.13 18.22 6.69
C ARG A 115 -9.84 17.83 5.97
N PRO A 116 -9.88 17.79 4.63
CA PRO A 116 -8.68 17.56 3.83
C PRO A 116 -7.62 18.63 4.08
N SER A 117 -6.36 18.25 3.92
CA SER A 117 -5.24 19.17 4.02
C SER A 117 -4.26 18.93 2.88
N ARG A 118 -3.29 19.84 2.75
CA ARG A 118 -2.16 19.60 1.86
C ARG A 118 -1.27 18.52 2.45
N LEU A 119 -0.56 17.82 1.57
CA LEU A 119 0.50 16.92 2.03
C LEU A 119 1.55 17.75 2.77
N PRO A 120 1.98 17.31 3.96
CA PRO A 120 3.02 18.02 4.71
C PRO A 120 4.29 18.18 3.87
N LYS A 121 4.98 19.31 4.07
CA LYS A 121 6.20 19.61 3.32
C LYS A 121 7.26 18.53 3.43
N GLU A 122 7.48 18.03 4.64
CA GLU A 122 8.44 16.97 4.92
C GLU A 122 8.10 15.70 4.13
N PHE A 123 6.82 15.35 4.08
CA PHE A 123 6.34 14.18 3.35
C PHE A 123 6.57 14.36 1.83
N LEU A 124 6.22 15.53 1.29
CA LEU A 124 6.46 15.84 -0.12
C LEU A 124 7.93 15.76 -0.50
N GLU A 125 8.81 16.25 0.35
CA GLU A 125 10.25 16.18 0.12
C GLU A 125 10.73 14.72 0.01
N LYS A 126 10.21 13.84 0.87
CA LYS A 126 10.52 12.41 0.81
C LYS A 126 10.02 11.78 -0.48
N LEU A 127 8.80 12.12 -0.91
CA LEU A 127 8.24 11.59 -2.15
C LEU A 127 9.02 12.05 -3.38
N GLU A 128 9.49 13.29 -3.40
CA GLU A 128 10.28 13.83 -4.50
C GLU A 128 11.61 13.08 -4.66
N ILE A 129 12.24 12.70 -3.56
CA ILE A 129 13.49 11.94 -3.58
C ILE A 129 13.26 10.54 -4.16
N LEU A 130 12.10 9.94 -3.87
CA LEU A 130 11.76 8.58 -4.31
C LEU A 130 11.30 8.51 -5.76
N LYS A 131 10.88 9.64 -6.32
CA LYS A 131 10.39 9.72 -7.70
C LYS A 131 11.54 9.92 -8.74
#